data_199694aff4b3ee8b66e3e3e1a2ef772b
#
_entry.id   199694aff4b3ee8b66e3e3e1a2ef772b
#
_cell.length_a   1.000
_cell.length_b   1.000
_cell.length_c   1.000
_cell.angle_alpha   90.00
_cell.angle_beta   90.00
_cell.angle_gamma   90.00
#
_symmetry.space_group_name_H-M   'P 1'
#
loop_
_entity.id
_entity.type
_entity.pdbx_description
1 polymer ?
#
loop_
_entity_poly.entity_id
_entity_poly.type
_entity_poly.pdbx_seq_one_letter_code
_entity_poly.pdbx_strand_id
1 'polypeptide(L)'
;MSDFTQKLTQRLWKAQQNGAPRSNRLAMVWIGLIVVLLLIYPFLPFVNNYWIDVGFFVGIYVLLGLSLNIVLGEVGLFDLGHAAFYAIGAYTTGILYTQLKVPIVVLLPLSAILAGAFAYLVTSPIIHLRGDYLCIVTIGIGEIVRLAALNNPFGLTNGANGITGIGNPDFGIFTLRSPLHFYYYVWIIVGLVIIGLVNLQKSRLGRAWNFIREDEIAAEANGVDVRYYKLVAFVMGAALAGLAGNIYASKMMIISPANFTFMDSALFFVIVLLGGLGSIPGNILGAAIIVVFPEIFRQFASYRLLFFGAALVVMMIFRPGGILPRRREGVGLRGLGIKDLPEDENVFIEEVVQKTVAEKASPTVSSNPAPNGGSNGVVLETQNLTMQFGGLVAVNAFDLQIHSGRITALIGPNGAGKTTLFNVITGIYRPTAGKVIFKGEDITNLKPHAVIAKGIARTFQNIRLFPSLTCIENVMSGPHCHAHSGVWPAVLRTPQQRREERHILEVASYRLHQVGLWEFRNELAKNLPYGKQRLLEIARALATSPTLLILDEPSSGLNDKETEELMEFLKTLIAEGFTLFLIEHDMNVVMGISDWVTVMDMGVKIAEGLPQEIYQNPRVIEAYLGKEE
;
A
#
# COMPACT_ATOMS: atom_id res chain seq x y z
N MET A 1 8.58 -46.03 1.83
CA MET A 1 7.59 -44.99 2.20
C MET A 1 8.00 -43.60 1.75
N SER A 2 9.30 -43.28 1.63
CA SER A 2 9.81 -41.96 1.21
C SER A 2 9.53 -41.61 -0.28
N ASP A 3 9.60 -42.59 -1.17
CA ASP A 3 9.44 -42.37 -2.63
C ASP A 3 7.97 -42.10 -3.06
N PHE A 4 7.00 -42.67 -2.33
CA PHE A 4 5.57 -42.47 -2.58
C PHE A 4 5.12 -41.05 -2.12
N THR A 5 5.62 -40.60 -0.97
CA THR A 5 5.35 -39.24 -0.46
C THR A 5 6.01 -38.19 -1.31
N GLN A 6 7.23 -38.40 -1.82
CA GLN A 6 7.87 -37.48 -2.77
C GLN A 6 7.13 -37.41 -4.12
N LYS A 7 6.68 -38.53 -4.66
CA LYS A 7 5.89 -38.58 -5.89
C LYS A 7 4.49 -37.99 -5.72
N LEU A 8 3.88 -38.14 -4.53
CA LEU A 8 2.58 -37.52 -4.23
C LEU A 8 2.71 -35.99 -4.07
N THR A 9 3.74 -35.53 -3.36
CA THR A 9 4.05 -34.09 -3.23
C THR A 9 4.40 -33.48 -4.59
N GLN A 10 5.18 -34.12 -5.44
CA GLN A 10 5.46 -33.64 -6.80
C GLN A 10 4.20 -33.63 -7.69
N ARG A 11 3.31 -34.64 -7.56
CA ARG A 11 2.03 -34.64 -8.30
C ARG A 11 1.06 -33.58 -7.79
N LEU A 12 0.99 -33.38 -6.48
CA LEU A 12 0.18 -32.30 -5.89
C LEU A 12 0.75 -30.92 -6.24
N TRP A 13 2.07 -30.78 -6.25
CA TRP A 13 2.76 -29.56 -6.66
C TRP A 13 2.56 -29.26 -8.14
N LYS A 14 2.68 -30.26 -9.04
CA LYS A 14 2.35 -30.12 -10.48
C LYS A 14 0.86 -29.88 -10.73
N ALA A 15 -0.03 -30.46 -9.93
CA ALA A 15 -1.46 -30.19 -10.02
C ALA A 15 -1.81 -28.78 -9.52
N GLN A 16 -1.02 -28.23 -8.60
CA GLN A 16 -1.15 -26.86 -8.11
C GLN A 16 -0.58 -25.83 -9.12
N GLN A 17 0.51 -26.19 -9.83
CA GLN A 17 1.05 -25.39 -10.96
C GLN A 17 0.15 -25.43 -12.19
N ASN A 18 -0.49 -26.57 -12.46
CA ASN A 18 -1.45 -26.76 -13.56
C ASN A 18 -2.88 -26.35 -13.15
N GLY A 19 -3.05 -25.61 -12.05
CA GLY A 19 -4.29 -24.90 -11.79
C GLY A 19 -4.62 -24.02 -12.98
N ALA A 20 -5.29 -24.61 -13.99
CA ALA A 20 -5.76 -23.90 -15.16
C ALA A 20 -6.38 -22.58 -14.73
N PRO A 21 -6.10 -21.45 -15.39
CA PRO A 21 -6.70 -20.17 -15.05
C PRO A 21 -8.21 -20.41 -15.03
N ARG A 22 -8.82 -20.41 -13.84
CA ARG A 22 -10.28 -20.50 -13.71
C ARG A 22 -10.83 -19.41 -14.61
N SER A 23 -11.37 -19.84 -15.74
CA SER A 23 -11.61 -19.03 -16.90
C SER A 23 -12.24 -17.71 -16.46
N ASN A 24 -11.65 -16.59 -16.87
CA ASN A 24 -12.26 -15.25 -16.75
C ASN A 24 -13.71 -15.25 -17.26
N ARG A 25 -14.07 -16.24 -18.08
CA ARG A 25 -15.42 -16.50 -18.58
C ARG A 25 -16.41 -16.85 -17.46
N LEU A 26 -16.04 -17.72 -16.50
CA LEU A 26 -16.90 -18.05 -15.37
C LEU A 26 -17.14 -16.83 -14.47
N ALA A 27 -16.08 -16.07 -14.17
CA ALA A 27 -16.22 -14.83 -13.40
C ALA A 27 -17.11 -13.80 -14.13
N MET A 28 -16.93 -13.63 -15.45
CA MET A 28 -17.79 -12.75 -16.26
C MET A 28 -19.24 -13.24 -16.31
N VAL A 29 -19.48 -14.56 -16.37
CA VAL A 29 -20.83 -15.12 -16.33
C VAL A 29 -21.49 -14.82 -14.98
N TRP A 30 -20.78 -15.00 -13.84
CA TRP A 30 -21.31 -14.67 -12.52
C TRP A 30 -21.60 -13.17 -12.34
N ILE A 31 -20.71 -12.30 -12.83
CA ILE A 31 -20.93 -10.85 -12.82
C ILE A 31 -22.16 -10.50 -13.67
N GLY A 32 -22.26 -11.07 -14.88
CA GLY A 32 -23.42 -10.88 -15.75
C GLY A 32 -24.73 -11.34 -15.08
N LEU A 33 -24.71 -12.49 -14.43
CA LEU A 33 -25.87 -13.03 -13.72
C LEU A 33 -26.29 -12.13 -12.55
N ILE A 34 -25.34 -11.60 -11.77
CA ILE A 34 -25.62 -10.64 -10.69
C ILE A 34 -26.22 -9.35 -11.24
N VAL A 35 -25.68 -8.81 -12.33
CA VAL A 35 -26.22 -7.60 -12.98
C VAL A 35 -27.64 -7.85 -13.50
N VAL A 36 -27.89 -8.99 -14.16
CA VAL A 36 -29.22 -9.37 -14.64
C VAL A 36 -30.20 -9.52 -13.46
N LEU A 37 -29.77 -10.16 -12.38
CA LEU A 37 -30.59 -10.31 -11.16
C LEU A 37 -30.94 -8.96 -10.54
N LEU A 38 -29.99 -8.03 -10.45
CA LEU A 38 -30.25 -6.67 -9.97
C LEU A 38 -31.21 -5.90 -10.87
N LEU A 39 -31.12 -6.07 -12.20
CA LEU A 39 -32.04 -5.44 -13.14
C LEU A 39 -33.46 -6.00 -13.07
N ILE A 40 -33.60 -7.31 -12.87
CA ILE A 40 -34.88 -8.00 -12.82
C ILE A 40 -35.54 -7.92 -11.43
N TYR A 41 -34.74 -7.72 -10.37
CA TYR A 41 -35.20 -7.73 -8.98
C TYR A 41 -36.52 -6.96 -8.74
N PRO A 42 -36.68 -5.68 -9.20
CA PRO A 42 -37.92 -4.92 -8.94
C PRO A 42 -39.17 -5.48 -9.62
N PHE A 43 -39.03 -6.36 -10.61
CA PHE A 43 -40.12 -6.94 -11.38
C PHE A 43 -40.55 -8.34 -10.89
N LEU A 44 -39.87 -8.86 -9.86
CA LEU A 44 -40.24 -10.17 -9.31
C LEU A 44 -41.59 -10.09 -8.61
N PRO A 45 -42.46 -11.12 -8.73
CA PRO A 45 -43.84 -11.08 -8.25
C PRO A 45 -43.99 -10.84 -6.75
N PHE A 46 -42.98 -11.15 -5.95
CA PHE A 46 -42.96 -10.98 -4.49
C PHE A 46 -42.34 -9.65 -4.03
N VAL A 47 -41.81 -8.83 -4.96
CA VAL A 47 -41.16 -7.55 -4.66
C VAL A 47 -42.16 -6.43 -4.82
N ASN A 48 -42.51 -5.81 -3.69
CA ASN A 48 -43.34 -4.60 -3.64
C ASN A 48 -42.44 -3.35 -3.43
N ASN A 49 -43.07 -2.17 -3.40
CA ASN A 49 -42.34 -0.90 -3.20
C ASN A 49 -41.47 -0.89 -1.93
N TYR A 50 -41.89 -1.59 -0.87
CA TYR A 50 -41.11 -1.73 0.35
C TYR A 50 -39.77 -2.47 0.11
N TRP A 51 -39.82 -3.62 -0.57
CA TRP A 51 -38.61 -4.37 -0.90
C TRP A 51 -37.72 -3.65 -1.92
N ILE A 52 -38.29 -2.81 -2.81
CA ILE A 52 -37.54 -1.93 -3.69
C ILE A 52 -36.76 -0.89 -2.84
N ASP A 53 -37.38 -0.31 -1.82
CA ASP A 53 -36.71 0.61 -0.88
C ASP A 53 -35.62 -0.10 -0.05
N VAL A 54 -35.86 -1.34 0.40
CA VAL A 54 -34.81 -2.16 1.03
C VAL A 54 -33.63 -2.34 0.07
N GLY A 55 -33.87 -2.66 -1.19
CA GLY A 55 -32.83 -2.76 -2.22
C GLY A 55 -32.07 -1.46 -2.48
N PHE A 56 -32.73 -0.29 -2.36
CA PHE A 56 -32.09 1.02 -2.38
C PHE A 56 -31.15 1.21 -1.19
N PHE A 57 -31.58 0.87 0.04
CA PHE A 57 -30.73 0.96 1.23
C PHE A 57 -29.53 0.01 1.15
N VAL A 58 -29.70 -1.21 0.60
CA VAL A 58 -28.57 -2.10 0.30
C VAL A 58 -27.54 -1.36 -0.56
N GLY A 59 -27.96 -0.65 -1.62
CA GLY A 59 -27.07 0.14 -2.48
C GLY A 59 -26.34 1.25 -1.72
N ILE A 60 -27.01 2.00 -0.83
CA ILE A 60 -26.39 3.02 0.03
C ILE A 60 -25.33 2.40 0.96
N TYR A 61 -25.66 1.31 1.64
CA TYR A 61 -24.74 0.63 2.56
C TYR A 61 -23.58 -0.04 1.82
N VAL A 62 -23.78 -0.48 0.56
CA VAL A 62 -22.68 -0.91 -0.32
C VAL A 62 -21.73 0.26 -0.60
N LEU A 63 -22.23 1.45 -0.95
CA LEU A 63 -21.40 2.64 -1.17
C LEU A 63 -20.60 3.01 0.09
N LEU A 64 -21.26 3.04 1.25
CA LEU A 64 -20.63 3.35 2.53
C LEU A 64 -19.63 2.27 2.95
N GLY A 65 -19.93 0.99 2.76
CA GLY A 65 -19.01 -0.11 2.98
C GLY A 65 -17.78 -0.02 2.05
N LEU A 66 -17.97 0.24 0.75
CA LEU A 66 -16.89 0.40 -0.21
C LEU A 66 -16.05 1.65 0.09
N SER A 67 -16.65 2.74 0.54
CA SER A 67 -15.95 3.97 0.93
C SER A 67 -15.01 3.73 2.12
N LEU A 68 -15.51 3.08 3.17
CA LEU A 68 -14.69 2.71 4.33
C LEU A 68 -13.66 1.63 3.99
N ASN A 69 -13.99 0.71 3.07
CA ASN A 69 -13.08 -0.36 2.64
C ASN A 69 -11.81 0.17 1.96
N ILE A 70 -11.82 1.37 1.37
CA ILE A 70 -10.59 2.00 0.88
C ILE A 70 -9.64 2.29 2.05
N VAL A 71 -10.15 2.87 3.13
CA VAL A 71 -9.37 3.28 4.29
C VAL A 71 -8.95 2.08 5.13
N LEU A 72 -9.91 1.24 5.52
CA LEU A 72 -9.71 0.10 6.40
C LEU A 72 -9.17 -1.12 5.63
N GLY A 73 -9.79 -1.44 4.50
CA GLY A 73 -9.52 -2.67 3.77
C GLY A 73 -8.26 -2.63 2.92
N GLU A 74 -7.97 -1.52 2.25
CA GLU A 74 -6.81 -1.39 1.37
C GLU A 74 -5.57 -0.87 2.11
N VAL A 75 -5.72 0.15 2.97
CA VAL A 75 -4.60 0.80 3.68
C VAL A 75 -4.40 0.25 5.09
N GLY A 76 -5.43 -0.32 5.70
CA GLY A 76 -5.37 -0.86 7.06
C GLY A 76 -5.53 0.18 8.17
N LEU A 77 -6.14 1.34 7.87
CA LEU A 77 -6.36 2.40 8.85
C LEU A 77 -7.75 2.28 9.48
N PHE A 78 -7.82 2.32 10.80
CA PHE A 78 -9.07 2.23 11.54
C PHE A 78 -9.76 3.59 11.57
N ASP A 79 -10.94 3.69 10.94
CA ASP A 79 -11.80 4.88 10.93
C ASP A 79 -13.20 4.50 11.43
N LEU A 80 -13.54 4.97 12.63
CA LEU A 80 -14.86 4.84 13.25
C LEU A 80 -15.64 6.18 13.29
N GLY A 81 -15.12 7.21 12.61
CA GLY A 81 -15.79 8.48 12.42
C GLY A 81 -16.41 8.66 11.02
N HIS A 82 -16.49 7.61 10.23
CA HIS A 82 -16.84 7.66 8.81
C HIS A 82 -18.23 8.26 8.52
N ALA A 83 -19.17 8.15 9.46
CA ALA A 83 -20.49 8.79 9.40
C ALA A 83 -20.41 10.32 9.30
N ALA A 84 -19.31 10.97 9.75
CA ALA A 84 -19.10 12.41 9.57
C ALA A 84 -19.07 12.81 8.10
N PHE A 85 -18.35 12.06 7.25
CA PHE A 85 -18.24 12.36 5.82
C PHE A 85 -19.57 12.12 5.09
N TYR A 86 -20.32 11.12 5.52
CA TYR A 86 -21.68 10.86 5.08
C TYR A 86 -22.60 12.03 5.45
N ALA A 87 -22.53 12.51 6.71
CA ALA A 87 -23.27 13.67 7.18
C ALA A 87 -22.94 14.94 6.37
N ILE A 88 -21.65 15.24 6.13
CA ILE A 88 -21.25 16.41 5.36
C ILE A 88 -21.86 16.38 3.96
N GLY A 89 -21.85 15.22 3.29
CA GLY A 89 -22.49 15.09 1.98
C GLY A 89 -23.99 15.35 2.02
N ALA A 90 -24.68 14.81 3.02
CA ALA A 90 -26.11 15.01 3.22
C ALA A 90 -26.46 16.48 3.56
N TYR A 91 -25.74 17.09 4.51
CA TYR A 91 -25.95 18.49 4.90
C TYR A 91 -25.58 19.46 3.78
N THR A 92 -24.52 19.19 3.01
CA THR A 92 -24.20 19.97 1.79
C THR A 92 -25.39 19.99 0.85
N THR A 93 -26.01 18.84 0.62
CA THR A 93 -27.19 18.72 -0.25
C THR A 93 -28.38 19.46 0.35
N GLY A 94 -28.67 19.22 1.63
CA GLY A 94 -29.82 19.83 2.32
C GLY A 94 -29.72 21.36 2.35
N ILE A 95 -28.59 21.92 2.76
CA ILE A 95 -28.38 23.36 2.90
C ILE A 95 -28.44 24.05 1.53
N LEU A 96 -27.65 23.60 0.57
CA LEU A 96 -27.54 24.29 -0.73
C LEU A 96 -28.82 24.15 -1.56
N TYR A 97 -29.55 23.02 -1.43
CA TYR A 97 -30.84 22.88 -2.09
C TYR A 97 -31.90 23.79 -1.47
N THR A 98 -32.05 23.79 -0.14
CA THR A 98 -33.13 24.55 0.52
C THR A 98 -32.90 26.05 0.46
N GLN A 99 -31.66 26.52 0.62
CA GLN A 99 -31.35 27.94 0.66
C GLN A 99 -31.07 28.55 -0.73
N LEU A 100 -30.30 27.87 -1.58
CA LEU A 100 -29.84 28.39 -2.87
C LEU A 100 -30.56 27.75 -4.07
N LYS A 101 -31.43 26.78 -3.85
CA LYS A 101 -32.16 26.03 -4.88
C LYS A 101 -31.25 25.41 -5.95
N VAL A 102 -30.01 25.03 -5.58
CA VAL A 102 -29.08 24.36 -6.51
C VAL A 102 -29.61 22.97 -6.85
N PRO A 103 -29.67 22.57 -8.14
CA PRO A 103 -30.13 21.26 -8.53
C PRO A 103 -29.35 20.11 -7.87
N ILE A 104 -30.04 19.08 -7.36
CA ILE A 104 -29.43 17.96 -6.61
C ILE A 104 -28.39 17.21 -7.43
N VAL A 105 -28.58 17.11 -8.74
CA VAL A 105 -27.64 16.46 -9.67
C VAL A 105 -26.27 17.18 -9.67
N VAL A 106 -26.29 18.53 -9.58
CA VAL A 106 -25.06 19.35 -9.48
C VAL A 106 -24.44 19.21 -8.07
N LEU A 107 -25.28 19.00 -7.05
CA LEU A 107 -24.83 18.81 -5.68
C LEU A 107 -24.16 17.43 -5.46
N LEU A 108 -24.39 16.46 -6.34
CA LEU A 108 -23.77 15.13 -6.22
C LEU A 108 -22.22 15.20 -6.24
N PRO A 109 -21.56 15.73 -7.28
CA PRO A 109 -20.11 15.90 -7.26
C PRO A 109 -19.64 16.91 -6.20
N LEU A 110 -20.42 17.95 -5.92
CA LEU A 110 -20.06 18.95 -4.92
C LEU A 110 -20.03 18.36 -3.50
N SER A 111 -20.98 17.49 -3.16
CA SER A 111 -21.01 16.76 -1.89
C SER A 111 -19.78 15.87 -1.72
N ALA A 112 -19.35 15.21 -2.80
CA ALA A 112 -18.12 14.41 -2.80
C ALA A 112 -16.87 15.28 -2.58
N ILE A 113 -16.79 16.41 -3.28
CA ILE A 113 -15.65 17.35 -3.17
C ILE A 113 -15.58 17.94 -1.75
N LEU A 114 -16.70 18.41 -1.20
CA LEU A 114 -16.71 19.02 0.14
C LEU A 114 -16.43 18.00 1.24
N ALA A 115 -16.98 16.78 1.15
CA ALA A 115 -16.65 15.70 2.08
C ALA A 115 -15.16 15.31 1.99
N GLY A 116 -14.61 15.20 0.78
CA GLY A 116 -13.19 14.96 0.57
C GLY A 116 -12.28 16.09 1.07
N ALA A 117 -12.66 17.36 0.83
CA ALA A 117 -11.93 18.52 1.34
C ALA A 117 -11.93 18.57 2.87
N PHE A 118 -13.06 18.29 3.50
CA PHE A 118 -13.14 18.19 4.95
C PHE A 118 -12.26 17.07 5.47
N ALA A 119 -12.30 15.89 4.85
CA ALA A 119 -11.43 14.78 5.19
C ALA A 119 -9.95 15.17 5.11
N TYR A 120 -9.54 15.87 4.03
CA TYR A 120 -8.17 16.36 3.90
C TYR A 120 -7.77 17.29 5.05
N LEU A 121 -8.61 18.27 5.38
CA LEU A 121 -8.36 19.23 6.44
C LEU A 121 -8.19 18.57 7.80
N VAL A 122 -9.09 17.64 8.12
CA VAL A 122 -9.13 17.01 9.43
C VAL A 122 -8.08 15.89 9.56
N THR A 123 -7.87 15.12 8.49
CA THR A 123 -6.98 13.94 8.54
C THR A 123 -5.51 14.33 8.38
N SER A 124 -5.19 15.41 7.64
CA SER A 124 -3.80 15.82 7.39
C SER A 124 -2.94 15.99 8.66
N PRO A 125 -3.41 16.60 9.76
CA PRO A 125 -2.64 16.71 10.99
C PRO A 125 -2.53 15.41 11.79
N ILE A 126 -3.49 14.48 11.64
CA ILE A 126 -3.59 13.26 12.47
C ILE A 126 -3.11 11.99 11.77
N ILE A 127 -2.78 12.04 10.48
CA ILE A 127 -2.45 10.87 9.66
C ILE A 127 -1.19 10.12 10.13
N HIS A 128 -0.35 10.76 10.95
CA HIS A 128 0.83 10.15 11.56
C HIS A 128 0.50 9.27 12.78
N LEU A 129 -0.72 9.39 13.33
CA LEU A 129 -1.18 8.55 14.42
C LEU A 129 -1.37 7.10 13.93
N ARG A 130 -1.10 6.15 14.81
CA ARG A 130 -1.17 4.72 14.50
C ARG A 130 -2.26 4.03 15.30
N GLY A 131 -2.87 3.00 14.68
CA GLY A 131 -3.76 2.07 15.34
C GLY A 131 -4.91 2.75 16.08
N ASP A 132 -5.01 2.45 17.38
CA ASP A 132 -6.13 2.85 18.23
C ASP A 132 -6.24 4.37 18.44
N TYR A 133 -5.11 5.10 18.41
CA TYR A 133 -5.13 6.56 18.55
C TYR A 133 -5.85 7.23 17.37
N LEU A 134 -5.61 6.77 16.15
CA LEU A 134 -6.32 7.27 14.96
C LEU A 134 -7.82 6.97 15.09
N CYS A 135 -8.17 5.76 15.53
CA CYS A 135 -9.56 5.33 15.75
C CYS A 135 -10.29 6.25 16.75
N ILE A 136 -9.69 6.53 17.91
CA ILE A 136 -10.29 7.40 18.93
C ILE A 136 -10.50 8.82 18.40
N VAL A 137 -9.52 9.35 17.68
CA VAL A 137 -9.63 10.71 17.10
C VAL A 137 -10.72 10.77 16.04
N THR A 138 -10.85 9.75 15.19
CA THR A 138 -11.90 9.73 14.15
C THR A 138 -13.30 9.62 14.78
N ILE A 139 -13.48 8.86 15.86
CA ILE A 139 -14.74 8.87 16.65
C ILE A 139 -15.05 10.29 17.15
N GLY A 140 -14.06 10.96 17.75
CA GLY A 140 -14.21 12.34 18.23
C GLY A 140 -14.63 13.30 17.10
N ILE A 141 -14.03 13.18 15.93
CA ILE A 141 -14.39 13.97 14.74
C ILE A 141 -15.83 13.70 14.33
N GLY A 142 -16.24 12.42 14.30
CA GLY A 142 -17.63 12.03 13.99
C GLY A 142 -18.62 12.72 14.91
N GLU A 143 -18.36 12.68 16.20
CA GLU A 143 -19.22 13.27 17.21
C GLU A 143 -19.18 14.83 17.17
N ILE A 144 -18.04 15.44 16.89
CA ILE A 144 -17.94 16.91 16.68
C ILE A 144 -18.83 17.35 15.51
N VAL A 145 -18.80 16.65 14.37
CA VAL A 145 -19.66 16.98 13.23
C VAL A 145 -21.14 16.82 13.58
N ARG A 146 -21.51 15.74 14.28
CA ARG A 146 -22.87 15.53 14.74
C ARG A 146 -23.36 16.61 15.71
N LEU A 147 -22.54 16.96 16.71
CA LEU A 147 -22.84 18.02 17.68
C LEU A 147 -22.86 19.41 17.02
N ALA A 148 -21.99 19.66 16.08
CA ALA A 148 -22.02 20.90 15.29
C ALA A 148 -23.36 21.02 14.54
N ALA A 149 -23.81 19.95 13.89
CA ALA A 149 -25.10 19.94 13.21
C ALA A 149 -26.28 20.13 14.20
N LEU A 150 -26.19 19.56 15.42
CA LEU A 150 -27.18 19.70 16.48
C LEU A 150 -27.26 21.15 17.01
N ASN A 151 -26.13 21.84 17.15
CA ASN A 151 -26.04 23.20 17.66
C ASN A 151 -26.42 24.28 16.66
N ASN A 152 -26.83 23.88 15.43
CA ASN A 152 -27.32 24.77 14.39
C ASN A 152 -26.39 25.99 14.10
N PRO A 153 -25.14 25.77 13.70
CA PRO A 153 -24.19 26.83 13.44
C PRO A 153 -24.74 27.76 12.33
N PHE A 154 -24.71 29.05 12.58
CA PHE A 154 -25.20 30.09 11.67
C PHE A 154 -26.68 29.94 11.21
N GLY A 155 -27.48 29.13 11.89
CA GLY A 155 -28.87 28.85 11.50
C GLY A 155 -29.03 27.92 10.27
N LEU A 156 -27.95 27.21 9.87
CA LEU A 156 -27.92 26.44 8.62
C LEU A 156 -28.51 25.04 8.71
N THR A 157 -28.38 24.38 9.86
CA THR A 157 -28.72 22.96 10.03
C THR A 157 -30.09 22.70 10.65
N ASN A 158 -30.71 23.76 11.18
CA ASN A 158 -31.98 23.71 11.91
C ASN A 158 -31.92 22.82 13.19
N GLY A 159 -30.72 22.49 13.65
CA GLY A 159 -30.47 21.74 14.90
C GLY A 159 -31.13 20.37 14.94
N ALA A 160 -31.75 20.05 16.07
CA ALA A 160 -32.40 18.76 16.28
C ALA A 160 -33.57 18.50 15.31
N ASN A 161 -34.25 19.56 14.84
CA ASN A 161 -35.36 19.43 13.90
C ASN A 161 -34.90 19.00 12.50
N GLY A 162 -33.63 19.26 12.19
CA GLY A 162 -33.05 18.91 10.90
C GLY A 162 -33.55 19.75 9.72
N ILE A 163 -33.07 19.45 8.54
CA ILE A 163 -33.43 20.13 7.30
C ILE A 163 -34.51 19.29 6.60
N THR A 164 -35.65 19.92 6.31
CA THR A 164 -36.79 19.33 5.58
C THR A 164 -36.97 20.00 4.22
N GLY A 165 -37.76 19.40 3.35
CA GLY A 165 -38.09 19.97 2.05
C GLY A 165 -36.97 19.86 1.02
N ILE A 166 -36.06 18.89 1.19
CA ILE A 166 -35.06 18.55 0.18
C ILE A 166 -35.81 17.93 -1.01
N GLY A 167 -35.53 18.40 -2.22
CA GLY A 167 -36.23 17.92 -3.42
C GLY A 167 -35.67 16.60 -3.95
N ASN A 168 -36.23 16.19 -5.07
CA ASN A 168 -35.77 15.02 -5.81
C ASN A 168 -34.75 15.39 -6.88
N PRO A 169 -33.82 14.48 -7.26
CA PRO A 169 -32.92 14.70 -8.38
C PRO A 169 -33.70 14.92 -9.68
N ASP A 170 -33.46 16.07 -10.31
CA ASP A 170 -34.08 16.45 -11.57
C ASP A 170 -33.00 16.54 -12.65
N PHE A 171 -33.15 15.75 -13.71
CA PHE A 171 -32.25 15.70 -14.85
C PHE A 171 -32.74 16.55 -16.02
N GLY A 172 -33.79 17.35 -15.83
CA GLY A 172 -34.40 18.17 -16.85
C GLY A 172 -35.35 17.40 -17.79
N ILE A 173 -35.00 16.17 -18.13
CA ILE A 173 -35.81 15.27 -18.96
C ILE A 173 -36.80 14.47 -18.08
N PHE A 174 -36.36 14.06 -16.88
CA PHE A 174 -37.16 13.34 -15.90
C PHE A 174 -36.70 13.59 -14.47
N THR A 175 -37.62 13.55 -13.52
CA THR A 175 -37.36 13.71 -12.09
C THR A 175 -37.52 12.34 -11.41
N LEU A 176 -36.58 11.99 -10.51
CA LEU A 176 -36.66 10.75 -9.73
C LEU A 176 -37.70 10.90 -8.62
N ARG A 177 -38.90 10.28 -8.78
CA ARG A 177 -39.96 10.36 -7.77
C ARG A 177 -40.38 9.00 -7.20
N SER A 178 -40.22 7.92 -7.98
CA SER A 178 -40.66 6.59 -7.53
C SER A 178 -39.52 5.81 -6.84
N PRO A 179 -39.83 4.86 -5.95
CA PRO A 179 -38.83 3.94 -5.37
C PRO A 179 -37.99 3.25 -6.42
N LEU A 180 -38.60 2.86 -7.54
CA LEU A 180 -37.94 2.21 -8.67
C LEU A 180 -36.84 3.09 -9.30
N HIS A 181 -37.09 4.39 -9.48
CA HIS A 181 -36.12 5.30 -10.03
C HIS A 181 -34.91 5.45 -9.11
N PHE A 182 -35.14 5.60 -7.80
CA PHE A 182 -34.06 5.69 -6.81
C PHE A 182 -33.24 4.40 -6.71
N TYR A 183 -33.90 3.23 -6.84
CA TYR A 183 -33.23 1.94 -6.87
C TYR A 183 -32.22 1.87 -8.02
N TYR A 184 -32.63 2.14 -9.26
CA TYR A 184 -31.70 2.12 -10.39
C TYR A 184 -30.64 3.21 -10.29
N TYR A 185 -31.00 4.39 -9.81
CA TYR A 185 -30.05 5.48 -9.62
C TYR A 185 -28.88 5.10 -8.70
N VAL A 186 -29.16 4.54 -7.52
CA VAL A 186 -28.10 4.12 -6.60
C VAL A 186 -27.26 2.99 -7.17
N TRP A 187 -27.89 1.99 -7.83
CA TRP A 187 -27.14 0.85 -8.37
C TRP A 187 -26.28 1.20 -9.59
N ILE A 188 -26.66 2.19 -10.40
CA ILE A 188 -25.81 2.75 -11.46
C ILE A 188 -24.56 3.40 -10.84
N ILE A 189 -24.72 4.20 -9.79
CA ILE A 189 -23.61 4.84 -9.09
C ILE A 189 -22.71 3.79 -8.43
N VAL A 190 -23.28 2.79 -7.75
CA VAL A 190 -22.54 1.66 -7.20
C VAL A 190 -21.71 0.97 -8.29
N GLY A 191 -22.31 0.70 -9.45
CA GLY A 191 -21.62 0.08 -10.59
C GLY A 191 -20.43 0.90 -11.07
N LEU A 192 -20.59 2.22 -11.23
CA LEU A 192 -19.52 3.13 -11.63
C LEU A 192 -18.40 3.17 -10.58
N VAL A 193 -18.74 3.22 -9.29
CA VAL A 193 -17.77 3.18 -8.19
C VAL A 193 -17.01 1.86 -8.18
N ILE A 194 -17.68 0.72 -8.35
CA ILE A 194 -17.04 -0.60 -8.41
C ILE A 194 -16.03 -0.67 -9.56
N ILE A 195 -16.40 -0.20 -10.77
CA ILE A 195 -15.50 -0.15 -11.93
C ILE A 195 -14.25 0.69 -11.59
N GLY A 196 -14.45 1.87 -11.00
CA GLY A 196 -13.36 2.74 -10.56
C GLY A 196 -12.44 2.06 -9.54
N LEU A 197 -13.01 1.42 -8.51
CA LEU A 197 -12.26 0.73 -7.46
C LEU A 197 -11.51 -0.49 -7.98
N VAL A 198 -12.10 -1.31 -8.86
CA VAL A 198 -11.42 -2.45 -9.49
C VAL A 198 -10.21 -1.98 -10.30
N ASN A 199 -10.34 -0.90 -11.05
CA ASN A 199 -9.23 -0.31 -11.80
C ASN A 199 -8.14 0.20 -10.87
N LEU A 200 -8.54 0.86 -9.80
CA LEU A 200 -7.64 1.43 -8.79
C LEU A 200 -6.86 0.35 -8.04
N GLN A 201 -7.53 -0.72 -7.58
CA GLN A 201 -6.89 -1.86 -6.90
C GLN A 201 -5.79 -2.52 -7.75
N LYS A 202 -5.95 -2.54 -9.08
CA LYS A 202 -4.99 -3.09 -10.04
C LYS A 202 -3.93 -2.10 -10.49
N SER A 203 -3.95 -0.88 -9.97
CA SER A 203 -3.00 0.17 -10.31
C SER A 203 -1.86 0.26 -9.29
N ARG A 204 -0.84 1.05 -9.64
CA ARG A 204 0.25 1.45 -8.75
C ARG A 204 -0.27 1.98 -7.39
N LEU A 205 -1.34 2.79 -7.42
CA LEU A 205 -1.91 3.38 -6.21
C LEU A 205 -2.49 2.31 -5.28
N GLY A 206 -3.24 1.35 -5.82
CA GLY A 206 -3.77 0.22 -5.04
C GLY A 206 -2.64 -0.67 -4.49
N ARG A 207 -1.54 -0.86 -5.23
CA ARG A 207 -0.37 -1.57 -4.71
C ARG A 207 0.31 -0.80 -3.58
N ALA A 208 0.48 0.53 -3.71
CA ALA A 208 1.05 1.35 -2.65
C ALA A 208 0.27 1.22 -1.34
N TRP A 209 -1.06 1.24 -1.40
CA TRP A 209 -1.90 1.00 -0.23
C TRP A 209 -1.64 -0.36 0.40
N ASN A 210 -1.49 -1.40 -0.42
CA ASN A 210 -1.18 -2.73 0.09
C ASN A 210 0.20 -2.82 0.73
N PHE A 211 1.21 -2.12 0.18
CA PHE A 211 2.54 -2.04 0.79
C PHE A 211 2.48 -1.37 2.17
N ILE A 212 1.78 -0.25 2.28
CA ILE A 212 1.58 0.49 3.54
C ILE A 212 0.87 -0.39 4.58
N ARG A 213 -0.14 -1.14 4.16
CA ARG A 213 -0.90 -2.03 5.04
C ARG A 213 -0.05 -3.18 5.60
N GLU A 214 0.88 -3.72 4.83
CA GLU A 214 1.75 -4.82 5.25
C GLU A 214 2.88 -4.32 6.16
N ASP A 215 3.63 -3.30 5.73
CA ASP A 215 4.72 -2.68 6.51
C ASP A 215 4.98 -1.25 6.02
N GLU A 216 4.62 -0.25 6.86
CA GLU A 216 4.80 1.16 6.53
C GLU A 216 6.28 1.54 6.36
N ILE A 217 7.18 0.97 7.19
CA ILE A 217 8.62 1.26 7.15
C ILE A 217 9.22 0.70 5.87
N ALA A 218 8.86 -0.54 5.53
CA ALA A 218 9.30 -1.14 4.28
C ALA A 218 8.75 -0.39 3.06
N ALA A 219 7.51 0.08 3.09
CA ALA A 219 6.92 0.87 2.02
C ALA A 219 7.67 2.20 1.83
N GLU A 220 7.94 2.94 2.90
CA GLU A 220 8.69 4.20 2.85
C GLU A 220 10.12 3.99 2.36
N ALA A 221 10.77 2.91 2.81
CA ALA A 221 12.10 2.48 2.38
C ALA A 221 12.15 1.93 0.95
N ASN A 222 11.03 1.80 0.25
CA ASN A 222 10.92 1.47 -1.18
C ASN A 222 10.33 2.62 -2.01
N GLY A 223 10.39 3.86 -1.49
CA GLY A 223 10.02 5.05 -2.23
C GLY A 223 8.53 5.41 -2.23
N VAL A 224 7.74 4.81 -1.34
CA VAL A 224 6.33 5.15 -1.17
C VAL A 224 6.18 6.30 -0.17
N ASP A 225 5.59 7.42 -0.57
CA ASP A 225 5.20 8.48 0.37
C ASP A 225 3.96 8.05 1.16
N VAL A 226 4.20 7.42 2.31
CA VAL A 226 3.16 6.85 3.19
C VAL A 226 2.11 7.90 3.56
N ARG A 227 2.53 9.13 3.87
CA ARG A 227 1.62 10.21 4.25
C ARG A 227 0.67 10.57 3.11
N TYR A 228 1.20 10.77 1.92
CA TYR A 228 0.42 11.10 0.73
C TYR A 228 -0.62 10.02 0.41
N TYR A 229 -0.20 8.74 0.35
CA TYR A 229 -1.10 7.64 -0.01
C TYR A 229 -2.19 7.38 1.04
N LYS A 230 -1.89 7.55 2.34
CA LYS A 230 -2.89 7.50 3.41
C LYS A 230 -3.93 8.61 3.27
N LEU A 231 -3.49 9.85 3.03
CA LEU A 231 -4.39 11.00 2.80
C LEU A 231 -5.28 10.80 1.58
N VAL A 232 -4.73 10.31 0.47
CA VAL A 232 -5.50 10.00 -0.74
C VAL A 232 -6.60 8.97 -0.44
N ALA A 233 -6.31 7.94 0.36
CA ALA A 233 -7.30 6.95 0.74
C ALA A 233 -8.45 7.55 1.56
N PHE A 234 -8.14 8.38 2.57
CA PHE A 234 -9.15 9.08 3.37
C PHE A 234 -10.01 10.01 2.53
N VAL A 235 -9.39 10.84 1.68
CA VAL A 235 -10.10 11.79 0.81
C VAL A 235 -11.04 11.05 -0.16
N MET A 236 -10.57 9.95 -0.75
CA MET A 236 -11.39 9.15 -1.66
C MET A 236 -12.54 8.45 -0.95
N GLY A 237 -12.27 7.84 0.21
CA GLY A 237 -13.28 7.23 1.05
C GLY A 237 -14.35 8.25 1.44
N ALA A 238 -13.93 9.40 1.98
CA ALA A 238 -14.84 10.49 2.36
C ALA A 238 -15.65 11.03 1.17
N ALA A 239 -15.05 11.17 -0.01
CA ALA A 239 -15.76 11.60 -1.21
C ALA A 239 -16.89 10.62 -1.58
N LEU A 240 -16.65 9.31 -1.52
CA LEU A 240 -17.67 8.30 -1.75
C LEU A 240 -18.76 8.29 -0.67
N ALA A 241 -18.40 8.52 0.60
CA ALA A 241 -19.37 8.69 1.67
C ALA A 241 -20.22 9.96 1.46
N GLY A 242 -19.61 11.05 0.99
CA GLY A 242 -20.32 12.27 0.61
C GLY A 242 -21.33 12.07 -0.54
N LEU A 243 -20.98 11.26 -1.55
CA LEU A 243 -21.90 10.83 -2.61
C LEU A 243 -23.10 10.08 -2.03
N ALA A 244 -22.87 9.12 -1.14
CA ALA A 244 -23.91 8.37 -0.47
C ALA A 244 -24.83 9.32 0.33
N GLY A 245 -24.26 10.36 0.99
CA GLY A 245 -24.97 11.39 1.73
C GLY A 245 -25.93 12.20 0.86
N ASN A 246 -25.51 12.62 -0.32
CA ASN A 246 -26.35 13.31 -1.29
C ASN A 246 -27.55 12.44 -1.72
N ILE A 247 -27.28 11.18 -2.08
CA ILE A 247 -28.34 10.24 -2.55
C ILE A 247 -29.34 9.96 -1.42
N TYR A 248 -28.86 9.77 -0.19
CA TYR A 248 -29.70 9.56 0.98
C TYR A 248 -30.59 10.77 1.27
N ALA A 249 -29.99 11.97 1.34
CA ALA A 249 -30.72 13.22 1.60
C ALA A 249 -31.83 13.47 0.58
N SER A 250 -31.56 13.21 -0.70
CA SER A 250 -32.52 13.38 -1.78
C SER A 250 -33.68 12.37 -1.75
N LYS A 251 -33.43 11.14 -1.30
CA LYS A 251 -34.46 10.11 -1.15
C LYS A 251 -35.33 10.34 0.08
N MET A 252 -34.70 10.67 1.22
CA MET A 252 -35.41 10.85 2.48
C MET A 252 -36.12 12.20 2.60
N MET A 253 -35.72 13.20 1.82
CA MET A 253 -36.23 14.58 1.82
C MET A 253 -36.13 15.30 3.19
N ILE A 254 -35.60 14.62 4.19
CA ILE A 254 -35.33 15.12 5.53
C ILE A 254 -34.03 14.53 6.05
N ILE A 255 -33.20 15.34 6.69
CA ILE A 255 -31.98 14.93 7.37
C ILE A 255 -31.92 15.57 8.75
N SER A 256 -31.49 14.79 9.74
CA SER A 256 -31.28 15.28 11.11
C SER A 256 -29.97 14.74 11.68
N PRO A 257 -29.40 15.35 12.73
CA PRO A 257 -28.17 14.87 13.36
C PRO A 257 -28.28 13.43 13.91
N ALA A 258 -29.49 12.96 14.17
CA ALA A 258 -29.76 11.62 14.65
C ALA A 258 -29.55 10.53 13.58
N ASN A 259 -29.45 10.90 12.30
CA ASN A 259 -29.18 9.98 11.20
C ASN A 259 -27.67 9.69 10.98
N PHE A 260 -26.78 10.34 11.76
CA PHE A 260 -25.32 10.29 11.54
C PHE A 260 -24.60 10.08 12.87
N THR A 261 -24.82 8.92 13.48
CA THR A 261 -24.30 8.59 14.80
C THR A 261 -23.03 7.74 14.72
N PHE A 262 -22.34 7.60 15.83
CA PHE A 262 -21.25 6.63 15.99
C PHE A 262 -21.71 5.20 15.62
N MET A 263 -22.97 4.84 15.95
CA MET A 263 -23.51 3.51 15.64
C MET A 263 -23.56 3.25 14.13
N ASP A 264 -23.82 4.28 13.32
CA ASP A 264 -23.80 4.15 11.86
C ASP A 264 -22.38 3.88 11.36
N SER A 265 -21.36 4.61 11.90
CA SER A 265 -19.96 4.31 11.59
C SER A 265 -19.57 2.88 11.99
N ALA A 266 -20.04 2.40 13.14
CA ALA A 266 -19.81 1.03 13.59
C ALA A 266 -20.46 0.01 12.65
N LEU A 267 -21.68 0.28 12.14
CA LEU A 267 -22.32 -0.59 11.15
C LEU A 267 -21.53 -0.65 9.83
N PHE A 268 -20.99 0.47 9.34
CA PHE A 268 -20.15 0.46 8.14
C PHE A 268 -18.87 -0.35 8.36
N PHE A 269 -18.28 -0.25 9.56
CA PHE A 269 -17.12 -1.05 9.95
C PHE A 269 -17.46 -2.56 9.98
N VAL A 270 -18.63 -2.91 10.53
CA VAL A 270 -19.14 -4.29 10.54
C VAL A 270 -19.32 -4.83 9.11
N ILE A 271 -19.85 -4.04 8.18
CA ILE A 271 -20.02 -4.43 6.77
C ILE A 271 -18.67 -4.85 6.17
N VAL A 272 -17.63 -4.04 6.39
CA VAL A 272 -16.30 -4.30 5.83
C VAL A 272 -15.66 -5.53 6.46
N LEU A 273 -15.77 -5.70 7.79
CA LEU A 273 -15.24 -6.88 8.49
C LEU A 273 -16.00 -8.16 8.10
N LEU A 274 -17.32 -8.12 8.15
CA LEU A 274 -18.18 -9.26 7.81
C LEU A 274 -17.95 -9.69 6.36
N GLY A 275 -17.92 -8.72 5.45
CA GLY A 275 -17.70 -8.98 4.04
C GLY A 275 -16.31 -9.53 3.74
N GLY A 276 -15.30 -8.96 4.35
CA GLY A 276 -13.87 -9.25 4.16
C GLY A 276 -13.08 -8.03 3.73
N LEU A 277 -12.01 -7.75 4.47
CA LEU A 277 -11.14 -6.60 4.26
C LEU A 277 -10.54 -6.58 2.83
N GLY A 278 -10.66 -5.47 2.13
CA GLY A 278 -10.14 -5.29 0.77
C GLY A 278 -10.94 -6.02 -0.33
N SER A 279 -12.06 -6.66 0.01
CA SER A 279 -12.88 -7.44 -0.92
C SER A 279 -14.12 -6.66 -1.36
N ILE A 280 -14.20 -6.27 -2.65
CA ILE A 280 -15.38 -5.62 -3.21
C ILE A 280 -16.62 -6.54 -3.14
N PRO A 281 -16.57 -7.81 -3.63
CA PRO A 281 -17.73 -8.69 -3.54
C PRO A 281 -18.12 -9.02 -2.09
N GLY A 282 -17.11 -9.09 -1.19
CA GLY A 282 -17.36 -9.26 0.23
C GLY A 282 -18.17 -8.10 0.82
N ASN A 283 -17.81 -6.85 0.51
CA ASN A 283 -18.54 -5.68 0.98
C ASN A 283 -19.99 -5.64 0.48
N ILE A 284 -20.23 -6.02 -0.77
CA ILE A 284 -21.59 -6.11 -1.32
C ILE A 284 -22.42 -7.12 -0.51
N LEU A 285 -21.85 -8.30 -0.25
CA LEU A 285 -22.51 -9.33 0.55
C LEU A 285 -22.72 -8.89 2.01
N GLY A 286 -21.70 -8.27 2.63
CA GLY A 286 -21.78 -7.74 3.99
C GLY A 286 -22.90 -6.69 4.13
N ALA A 287 -22.98 -5.74 3.20
CA ALA A 287 -24.03 -4.74 3.18
C ALA A 287 -25.43 -5.36 2.97
N ALA A 288 -25.55 -6.32 2.06
CA ALA A 288 -26.81 -7.03 1.86
C ALA A 288 -27.27 -7.76 3.13
N ILE A 289 -26.36 -8.46 3.82
CA ILE A 289 -26.67 -9.14 5.08
C ILE A 289 -27.11 -8.12 6.15
N ILE A 290 -26.35 -7.04 6.34
CA ILE A 290 -26.63 -6.03 7.38
C ILE A 290 -27.98 -5.34 7.16
N VAL A 291 -28.40 -5.13 5.91
CA VAL A 291 -29.67 -4.46 5.60
C VAL A 291 -30.84 -5.44 5.53
N VAL A 292 -30.68 -6.57 4.83
CA VAL A 292 -31.79 -7.49 4.54
C VAL A 292 -32.14 -8.39 5.75
N PHE A 293 -31.10 -8.84 6.50
CA PHE A 293 -31.35 -9.75 7.63
C PHE A 293 -32.30 -9.16 8.70
N PRO A 294 -32.14 -7.89 9.16
CA PRO A 294 -33.07 -7.29 10.10
C PRO A 294 -34.50 -7.14 9.56
N GLU A 295 -34.62 -6.94 8.25
CA GLU A 295 -35.97 -6.79 7.63
C GLU A 295 -36.70 -8.13 7.57
N ILE A 296 -36.01 -9.24 7.33
CA ILE A 296 -36.59 -10.58 7.40
C ILE A 296 -36.98 -10.93 8.84
N PHE A 297 -36.16 -10.58 9.83
CA PHE A 297 -36.35 -10.87 11.25
C PHE A 297 -36.96 -9.68 12.02
N ARG A 298 -37.78 -8.85 11.37
CA ARG A 298 -38.35 -7.63 11.96
C ARG A 298 -39.09 -7.87 13.27
N GLN A 299 -39.67 -9.06 13.45
CA GLN A 299 -40.35 -9.48 14.69
C GLN A 299 -39.37 -9.55 15.89
N PHE A 300 -38.07 -9.71 15.64
CA PHE A 300 -37.00 -9.78 16.64
C PHE A 300 -36.15 -8.50 16.70
N ALA A 301 -36.72 -7.34 16.35
CA ALA A 301 -35.97 -6.07 16.26
C ALA A 301 -35.21 -5.71 17.55
N SER A 302 -35.76 -6.05 18.73
CA SER A 302 -35.13 -5.82 20.04
C SER A 302 -33.82 -6.59 20.23
N TYR A 303 -33.64 -7.72 19.55
CA TYR A 303 -32.43 -8.56 19.67
C TYR A 303 -31.43 -8.35 18.53
N ARG A 304 -31.69 -7.41 17.62
CA ARG A 304 -30.91 -7.17 16.41
C ARG A 304 -29.41 -6.95 16.72
N LEU A 305 -29.12 -6.09 17.69
CA LEU A 305 -27.72 -5.80 18.10
C LEU A 305 -27.04 -7.02 18.72
N LEU A 306 -27.79 -7.83 19.49
CA LEU A 306 -27.28 -9.06 20.08
C LEU A 306 -26.87 -10.07 18.97
N PHE A 307 -27.77 -10.28 17.99
CA PHE A 307 -27.47 -11.19 16.87
C PHE A 307 -26.29 -10.72 16.04
N PHE A 308 -26.16 -9.41 15.77
CA PHE A 308 -25.02 -8.88 15.05
C PHE A 308 -23.72 -9.02 15.84
N GLY A 309 -23.74 -8.69 17.13
CA GLY A 309 -22.56 -8.87 17.99
C GLY A 309 -22.13 -10.34 18.05
N ALA A 310 -23.09 -11.25 18.27
CA ALA A 310 -22.81 -12.68 18.30
C ALA A 310 -22.28 -13.21 16.94
N ALA A 311 -22.90 -12.80 15.82
CA ALA A 311 -22.45 -13.20 14.49
C ALA A 311 -21.03 -12.70 14.19
N LEU A 312 -20.69 -11.47 14.61
CA LEU A 312 -19.34 -10.94 14.47
C LEU A 312 -18.33 -11.73 15.28
N VAL A 313 -18.63 -12.02 16.57
CA VAL A 313 -17.74 -12.80 17.43
C VAL A 313 -17.49 -14.19 16.84
N VAL A 314 -18.57 -14.88 16.46
CA VAL A 314 -18.47 -16.21 15.82
C VAL A 314 -17.65 -16.14 14.55
N MET A 315 -17.90 -15.15 13.70
CA MET A 315 -17.17 -15.00 12.45
C MET A 315 -15.68 -14.70 12.69
N MET A 316 -15.34 -13.81 13.62
CA MET A 316 -13.95 -13.49 13.92
C MET A 316 -13.17 -14.69 14.47
N ILE A 317 -13.83 -15.58 15.22
CA ILE A 317 -13.22 -16.81 15.73
C ILE A 317 -12.99 -17.81 14.60
N PHE A 318 -13.99 -18.05 13.74
CA PHE A 318 -13.94 -19.11 12.73
C PHE A 318 -13.42 -18.65 11.36
N ARG A 319 -13.62 -17.36 11.01
CA ARG A 319 -13.25 -16.77 9.72
C ARG A 319 -12.78 -15.32 9.85
N PRO A 320 -11.58 -15.07 10.43
CA PRO A 320 -11.08 -13.71 10.67
C PRO A 320 -10.89 -12.89 9.37
N GLY A 321 -10.79 -13.55 8.22
CA GLY A 321 -10.72 -12.88 6.90
C GLY A 321 -12.05 -12.40 6.34
N GLY A 322 -13.19 -12.64 7.02
CA GLY A 322 -14.55 -12.35 6.52
C GLY A 322 -15.15 -13.48 5.67
N ILE A 323 -16.38 -13.27 5.17
CA ILE A 323 -17.11 -14.28 4.37
C ILE A 323 -16.44 -14.52 3.03
N LEU A 324 -16.07 -13.44 2.33
CA LEU A 324 -15.39 -13.49 1.03
C LEU A 324 -14.07 -12.71 1.08
N PRO A 325 -13.03 -13.29 1.70
CA PRO A 325 -11.73 -12.61 1.80
C PRO A 325 -11.11 -12.42 0.41
N ARG A 326 -10.29 -11.39 0.28
CA ARG A 326 -9.49 -11.17 -0.93
C ARG A 326 -8.43 -12.26 -1.06
N ARG A 327 -8.50 -13.06 -2.13
CA ARG A 327 -7.49 -14.05 -2.47
C ARG A 327 -6.44 -13.44 -3.39
N ARG A 328 -5.16 -13.68 -3.12
CA ARG A 328 -4.02 -13.24 -3.94
C ARG A 328 -3.23 -14.38 -4.54
N GLU A 329 -3.32 -15.57 -3.95
CA GLU A 329 -2.60 -16.76 -4.42
C GLU A 329 -3.07 -17.19 -5.82
N GLY A 330 -2.13 -17.54 -6.69
CA GLY A 330 -2.41 -18.13 -8.00
C GLY A 330 -3.02 -17.19 -9.05
N VAL A 331 -2.90 -15.88 -8.87
CA VAL A 331 -3.52 -14.91 -9.79
C VAL A 331 -2.70 -14.74 -11.09
N GLY A 332 -1.40 -15.11 -11.10
CA GLY A 332 -0.50 -14.94 -12.25
C GLY A 332 -0.30 -13.49 -12.69
N LEU A 333 0.59 -13.24 -13.65
CA LEU A 333 0.89 -11.89 -14.16
C LEU A 333 -0.36 -11.21 -14.78
N ARG A 334 -1.23 -11.99 -15.41
CA ARG A 334 -2.49 -11.47 -16.00
C ARG A 334 -3.45 -10.92 -14.94
N GLY A 335 -3.41 -11.45 -13.74
CA GLY A 335 -4.22 -10.97 -12.61
C GLY A 335 -3.86 -9.58 -12.13
N LEU A 336 -2.63 -9.13 -12.38
CA LEU A 336 -2.19 -7.76 -12.12
C LEU A 336 -2.94 -6.73 -12.99
N GLY A 337 -3.72 -7.19 -13.98
CA GLY A 337 -4.57 -6.34 -14.80
C GLY A 337 -3.83 -5.62 -15.93
N ILE A 338 -2.60 -6.03 -16.24
CA ILE A 338 -1.82 -5.52 -17.37
C ILE A 338 -2.32 -6.25 -18.63
N LYS A 339 -2.70 -5.49 -19.65
CA LYS A 339 -3.13 -6.01 -20.94
C LYS A 339 -1.92 -6.36 -21.80
N ASP A 340 -2.15 -7.21 -22.80
CA ASP A 340 -1.18 -7.56 -23.84
C ASP A 340 0.05 -8.34 -23.32
N LEU A 341 -0.15 -9.15 -22.26
CA LEU A 341 0.84 -10.13 -21.85
C LEU A 341 0.69 -11.43 -22.67
N PRO A 342 1.79 -12.07 -23.11
CA PRO A 342 1.77 -13.39 -23.74
C PRO A 342 1.03 -14.44 -22.90
N GLU A 343 0.54 -15.49 -23.55
CA GLU A 343 -0.11 -16.59 -22.81
C GLU A 343 0.88 -17.35 -21.95
N ASP A 344 2.08 -17.55 -22.45
CA ASP A 344 3.20 -18.11 -21.72
C ASP A 344 4.01 -16.99 -21.06
N GLU A 345 4.06 -17.00 -19.75
CA GLU A 345 4.82 -16.03 -18.95
C GLU A 345 6.34 -16.22 -19.14
N ASN A 346 6.81 -17.38 -19.64
CA ASN A 346 8.22 -17.60 -19.95
C ASN A 346 8.62 -16.89 -21.25
N VAL A 347 7.74 -16.84 -22.24
CA VAL A 347 7.95 -16.03 -23.45
C VAL A 347 8.08 -14.55 -23.08
N PHE A 348 7.25 -14.07 -22.15
CA PHE A 348 7.34 -12.69 -21.68
C PHE A 348 8.69 -12.37 -21.07
N ILE A 349 9.24 -13.23 -20.19
CA ILE A 349 10.53 -12.94 -19.55
C ILE A 349 11.68 -13.02 -20.56
N GLU A 350 11.65 -13.93 -21.52
CA GLU A 350 12.66 -14.00 -22.58
C GLU A 350 12.69 -12.72 -23.42
N GLU A 351 11.51 -12.19 -23.81
CA GLU A 351 11.40 -10.90 -24.50
C GLU A 351 11.98 -9.75 -23.67
N VAL A 352 11.66 -9.71 -22.36
CA VAL A 352 12.14 -8.67 -21.44
C VAL A 352 13.66 -8.74 -21.28
N VAL A 353 14.22 -9.93 -21.10
CA VAL A 353 15.67 -10.12 -20.95
C VAL A 353 16.39 -9.70 -22.23
N GLN A 354 15.93 -10.16 -23.41
CA GLN A 354 16.50 -9.80 -24.70
C GLN A 354 16.46 -8.28 -24.93
N LYS A 355 15.33 -7.64 -24.65
CA LYS A 355 15.15 -6.19 -24.76
C LYS A 355 16.15 -5.44 -23.86
N THR A 356 16.26 -5.84 -22.58
CA THR A 356 17.13 -5.19 -21.61
C THR A 356 18.61 -5.35 -21.98
N VAL A 357 19.02 -6.52 -22.48
CA VAL A 357 20.37 -6.78 -22.95
C VAL A 357 20.68 -5.94 -24.20
N ALA A 358 19.73 -5.85 -25.15
CA ALA A 358 19.88 -5.03 -26.36
C ALA A 358 19.98 -3.53 -26.02
N GLU A 359 19.18 -3.04 -25.07
CA GLU A 359 19.25 -1.65 -24.60
C GLU A 359 20.59 -1.34 -23.92
N LYS A 360 21.14 -2.25 -23.11
CA LYS A 360 22.48 -2.11 -22.51
C LYS A 360 23.62 -2.17 -23.55
N ALA A 361 23.44 -2.89 -24.64
CA ALA A 361 24.41 -3.04 -25.72
C ALA A 361 24.38 -1.89 -26.76
N SER A 362 23.31 -1.10 -26.80
CA SER A 362 23.14 -0.01 -27.76
C SER A 362 23.87 1.26 -27.29
N PRO A 363 24.85 1.79 -28.05
CA PRO A 363 25.65 2.94 -27.63
C PRO A 363 24.89 4.29 -27.60
N THR A 364 23.61 4.31 -27.96
CA THR A 364 22.78 5.51 -28.07
C THR A 364 21.85 5.78 -26.90
N VAL A 365 21.66 4.80 -25.99
CA VAL A 365 21.08 5.14 -24.68
C VAL A 365 22.25 5.50 -23.79
N SER A 366 22.41 6.79 -23.55
CA SER A 366 23.35 7.29 -22.58
C SER A 366 23.28 6.36 -21.35
N SER A 367 24.27 5.46 -21.18
CA SER A 367 24.79 5.26 -19.85
C SER A 367 24.67 6.64 -19.24
N ASN A 368 23.88 6.81 -18.17
CA ASN A 368 23.97 8.05 -17.40
C ASN A 368 25.44 8.38 -17.40
N PRO A 369 25.89 9.48 -18.06
CA PRO A 369 27.30 9.80 -18.04
C PRO A 369 27.62 9.76 -16.56
N ALA A 370 28.69 9.08 -16.22
CA ALA A 370 29.23 9.17 -14.88
C ALA A 370 29.10 10.64 -14.53
N PRO A 371 28.29 11.01 -13.52
CA PRO A 371 27.93 12.39 -13.35
C PRO A 371 29.23 13.18 -13.36
N ASN A 372 29.34 14.15 -14.30
CA ASN A 372 30.32 15.22 -14.22
C ASN A 372 29.98 16.02 -12.95
N GLY A 373 30.20 15.39 -11.83
CA GLY A 373 30.03 15.90 -10.48
C GLY A 373 31.36 15.73 -9.79
N GLY A 374 32.01 16.79 -9.55
CA GLY A 374 33.10 17.05 -8.65
C GLY A 374 34.18 15.98 -8.48
N SER A 375 35.38 16.29 -8.86
CA SER A 375 36.64 15.68 -8.46
C SER A 375 36.57 14.43 -7.57
N ASN A 376 36.99 13.29 -8.09
CA ASN A 376 37.40 12.05 -7.41
C ASN A 376 36.43 10.85 -7.36
N GLY A 377 35.34 10.79 -8.12
CA GLY A 377 34.53 9.56 -8.17
C GLY A 377 33.74 9.20 -6.87
N VAL A 378 33.64 10.15 -5.93
CA VAL A 378 32.87 9.97 -4.67
C VAL A 378 31.39 10.06 -4.96
N VAL A 379 30.64 9.01 -4.58
CA VAL A 379 29.18 8.92 -4.72
C VAL A 379 28.47 9.40 -3.47
N LEU A 380 28.97 9.01 -2.29
CA LEU A 380 28.42 9.42 -1.00
C LEU A 380 29.55 9.94 -0.11
N GLU A 381 29.27 11.03 0.59
CA GLU A 381 30.18 11.62 1.58
C GLU A 381 29.37 12.01 2.83
N THR A 382 29.91 11.72 4.01
CA THR A 382 29.41 12.28 5.27
C THR A 382 30.43 13.25 5.84
N GLN A 383 29.97 14.40 6.35
CA GLN A 383 30.80 15.46 6.91
C GLN A 383 30.40 15.73 8.36
N ASN A 384 31.32 15.38 9.30
CA ASN A 384 31.10 15.53 10.75
C ASN A 384 29.75 15.02 11.24
N LEU A 385 29.30 13.86 10.69
CA LEU A 385 27.98 13.35 10.96
C LEU A 385 27.82 12.90 12.41
N THR A 386 26.85 13.49 13.11
CA THR A 386 26.62 13.21 14.54
C THR A 386 25.16 12.87 14.76
N MET A 387 24.91 11.79 15.52
CA MET A 387 23.56 11.38 15.94
C MET A 387 23.56 11.08 17.43
N GLN A 388 22.68 11.78 18.14
CA GLN A 388 22.52 11.66 19.59
C GLN A 388 21.07 11.30 19.96
N PHE A 389 20.91 10.35 20.86
CA PHE A 389 19.62 9.96 21.44
C PHE A 389 19.62 10.29 22.93
N GLY A 390 18.99 11.40 23.31
CA GLY A 390 19.04 11.87 24.70
C GLY A 390 20.49 12.14 25.15
N GLY A 391 21.00 11.38 26.11
CA GLY A 391 22.38 11.47 26.57
C GLY A 391 23.39 10.61 25.80
N LEU A 392 22.96 9.72 24.92
CA LEU A 392 23.81 8.77 24.20
C LEU A 392 24.19 9.31 22.81
N VAL A 393 25.46 9.51 22.55
CA VAL A 393 26.00 9.82 21.21
C VAL A 393 26.30 8.51 20.49
N ALA A 394 25.42 8.13 19.55
CA ALA A 394 25.52 6.86 18.81
C ALA A 394 26.44 6.97 17.58
N VAL A 395 26.57 8.16 16.99
CA VAL A 395 27.52 8.50 15.90
C VAL A 395 28.10 9.85 16.25
N ASN A 396 29.44 9.97 16.21
CA ASN A 396 30.15 11.16 16.67
C ASN A 396 31.15 11.64 15.60
N ALA A 397 30.85 12.78 14.99
CA ALA A 397 31.68 13.43 13.96
C ALA A 397 32.26 12.45 12.92
N PHE A 398 31.38 11.62 12.33
CA PHE A 398 31.76 10.50 11.46
C PHE A 398 31.89 10.99 10.02
N ASP A 399 33.09 10.89 9.48
CA ASP A 399 33.43 11.21 8.08
C ASP A 399 33.63 9.92 7.30
N LEU A 400 32.90 9.77 6.18
CA LEU A 400 32.94 8.61 5.31
C LEU A 400 32.91 9.06 3.85
N GLN A 401 33.67 8.38 2.98
CA GLN A 401 33.57 8.55 1.54
C GLN A 401 33.37 7.21 0.84
N ILE A 402 32.35 7.12 -0.02
CA ILE A 402 32.07 5.94 -0.84
C ILE A 402 32.35 6.27 -2.29
N HIS A 403 33.22 5.51 -2.92
CA HIS A 403 33.63 5.67 -4.31
C HIS A 403 32.77 4.82 -5.25
N SER A 404 32.53 5.31 -6.47
CA SER A 404 31.75 4.63 -7.50
C SER A 404 32.36 3.30 -7.94
N GLY A 405 31.50 2.29 -8.18
CA GLY A 405 31.89 1.01 -8.77
C GLY A 405 32.73 0.12 -7.84
N ARG A 406 32.66 0.31 -6.53
CA ARG A 406 33.39 -0.45 -5.52
C ARG A 406 32.45 -1.00 -4.44
N ILE A 407 32.95 -2.02 -3.73
CA ILE A 407 32.35 -2.54 -2.51
C ILE A 407 33.06 -1.91 -1.32
N THR A 408 32.35 -1.05 -0.60
CA THR A 408 32.84 -0.51 0.69
C THR A 408 32.15 -1.24 1.83
N ALA A 409 32.90 -1.81 2.77
CA ALA A 409 32.36 -2.43 3.98
C ALA A 409 32.50 -1.51 5.18
N LEU A 410 31.49 -1.52 6.05
CA LEU A 410 31.53 -0.93 7.40
C LEU A 410 31.49 -2.06 8.42
N ILE A 411 32.56 -2.20 9.18
CA ILE A 411 32.67 -3.20 10.24
C ILE A 411 32.82 -2.55 11.62
N GLY A 412 32.68 -3.34 12.67
CA GLY A 412 32.87 -2.89 14.05
C GLY A 412 32.09 -3.74 15.03
N PRO A 413 32.36 -3.67 16.32
CA PRO A 413 31.69 -4.44 17.35
C PRO A 413 30.18 -4.12 17.44
N ASN A 414 29.44 -4.99 18.14
CA ASN A 414 28.02 -4.75 18.40
C ASN A 414 27.85 -3.48 19.25
N GLY A 415 26.89 -2.62 18.86
CA GLY A 415 26.69 -1.33 19.52
C GLY A 415 27.59 -0.20 19.06
N ALA A 416 28.51 -0.42 18.11
CA ALA A 416 29.39 0.62 17.58
C ALA A 416 28.70 1.80 16.88
N GLY A 417 27.40 1.67 16.52
CA GLY A 417 26.63 2.73 15.85
C GLY A 417 26.40 2.50 14.35
N LYS A 418 26.80 1.36 13.77
CA LYS A 418 26.71 1.05 12.33
C LYS A 418 25.30 1.21 11.76
N THR A 419 24.31 0.55 12.36
CA THR A 419 22.91 0.62 11.92
C THR A 419 22.34 2.05 12.09
N THR A 420 22.79 2.79 13.13
CA THR A 420 22.41 4.19 13.31
C THR A 420 22.95 5.05 12.16
N LEU A 421 24.21 4.86 11.77
CA LEU A 421 24.81 5.55 10.62
C LEU A 421 23.99 5.30 9.34
N PHE A 422 23.63 4.04 9.06
CA PHE A 422 22.79 3.68 7.91
C PHE A 422 21.40 4.34 7.98
N ASN A 423 20.79 4.38 9.16
CA ASN A 423 19.49 5.01 9.35
C ASN A 423 19.54 6.52 9.10
N VAL A 424 20.67 7.17 9.42
CA VAL A 424 20.88 8.59 9.13
C VAL A 424 21.11 8.81 7.62
N ILE A 425 21.99 8.03 6.98
CA ILE A 425 22.26 8.14 5.53
C ILE A 425 20.99 7.93 4.72
N THR A 426 20.13 7.00 5.12
CA THR A 426 18.88 6.68 4.41
C THR A 426 17.68 7.56 4.82
N GLY A 427 17.88 8.57 5.69
CA GLY A 427 16.86 9.54 6.08
C GLY A 427 15.79 9.02 7.07
N ILE A 428 16.00 7.83 7.67
CA ILE A 428 15.14 7.30 8.73
C ILE A 428 15.31 8.14 10.00
N TYR A 429 16.56 8.51 10.32
CA TYR A 429 16.87 9.44 11.39
C TYR A 429 17.43 10.73 10.84
N ARG A 430 17.05 11.85 11.43
CA ARG A 430 17.68 13.15 11.17
C ARG A 430 18.91 13.28 12.05
N PRO A 431 20.09 13.61 11.50
CA PRO A 431 21.28 13.80 12.30
C PRO A 431 21.13 15.01 13.23
N THR A 432 21.81 14.94 14.37
CA THR A 432 21.90 16.06 15.34
C THR A 432 22.81 17.17 14.80
N ALA A 433 23.88 16.78 14.08
CA ALA A 433 24.81 17.69 13.41
C ALA A 433 25.48 17.00 12.23
N GLY A 434 26.13 17.78 11.37
CA GLY A 434 26.82 17.29 10.19
C GLY A 434 25.93 17.21 8.96
N LYS A 435 26.48 16.64 7.87
CA LYS A 435 25.82 16.55 6.57
C LYS A 435 26.04 15.21 5.91
N VAL A 436 25.05 14.81 5.07
CA VAL A 436 25.14 13.70 4.13
C VAL A 436 25.05 14.26 2.72
N ILE A 437 26.06 14.05 1.90
CA ILE A 437 26.15 14.54 0.53
C ILE A 437 26.14 13.34 -0.41
N PHE A 438 25.21 13.33 -1.36
CA PHE A 438 25.10 12.28 -2.37
C PHE A 438 25.18 12.89 -3.77
N LYS A 439 26.17 12.46 -4.58
CA LYS A 439 26.47 13.02 -5.90
C LYS A 439 26.60 14.55 -5.90
N GLY A 440 27.18 15.10 -4.83
CA GLY A 440 27.35 16.55 -4.65
C GLY A 440 26.13 17.31 -4.14
N GLU A 441 24.98 16.63 -3.93
CA GLU A 441 23.78 17.24 -3.37
C GLU A 441 23.64 16.92 -1.88
N ASP A 442 23.26 17.91 -1.08
CA ASP A 442 22.94 17.73 0.35
C ASP A 442 21.57 17.02 0.51
N ILE A 443 21.60 15.81 1.05
CA ILE A 443 20.42 14.97 1.29
C ILE A 443 20.05 14.84 2.77
N THR A 444 20.72 15.56 3.65
CA THR A 444 20.70 15.41 5.13
C THR A 444 19.28 15.38 5.72
N ASN A 445 18.36 16.19 5.20
CA ASN A 445 17.02 16.35 5.74
C ASN A 445 15.93 15.69 4.87
N LEU A 446 16.33 14.92 3.87
CA LEU A 446 15.35 14.24 3.01
C LEU A 446 14.71 13.07 3.76
N LYS A 447 13.45 12.79 3.43
CA LYS A 447 12.74 11.61 3.92
C LYS A 447 13.19 10.37 3.14
N PRO A 448 13.03 9.13 3.69
CA PRO A 448 13.50 7.91 3.05
C PRO A 448 13.04 7.74 1.59
N HIS A 449 11.75 7.97 1.29
CA HIS A 449 11.25 7.88 -0.09
C HIS A 449 11.93 8.87 -1.06
N ALA A 450 12.32 10.05 -0.60
CA ALA A 450 13.04 11.03 -1.41
C ALA A 450 14.51 10.64 -1.59
N VAL A 451 15.15 10.04 -0.59
CA VAL A 451 16.51 9.50 -0.67
C VAL A 451 16.58 8.40 -1.72
N ILE A 452 15.60 7.49 -1.74
CA ILE A 452 15.51 6.41 -2.74
C ILE A 452 15.33 6.99 -4.14
N ALA A 453 14.48 7.98 -4.31
CA ALA A 453 14.27 8.64 -5.60
C ALA A 453 15.55 9.30 -6.14
N LYS A 454 16.52 9.66 -5.27
CA LYS A 454 17.86 10.14 -5.65
C LYS A 454 18.80 9.01 -6.10
N GLY A 455 18.50 7.76 -5.79
CA GLY A 455 19.25 6.58 -6.22
C GLY A 455 20.03 5.86 -5.12
N ILE A 456 19.60 5.97 -3.85
CA ILE A 456 20.10 5.18 -2.74
C ILE A 456 19.05 4.13 -2.37
N ALA A 457 19.33 2.84 -2.53
CA ALA A 457 18.46 1.76 -2.05
C ALA A 457 19.09 1.04 -0.86
N ARG A 458 18.25 0.45 -0.02
CA ARG A 458 18.70 -0.26 1.18
C ARG A 458 17.94 -1.56 1.39
N THR A 459 18.63 -2.60 1.87
CA THR A 459 18.03 -3.76 2.55
C THR A 459 18.05 -3.57 4.07
N PHE A 460 17.31 -4.39 4.80
CA PHE A 460 17.26 -4.32 6.26
C PHE A 460 17.96 -5.55 6.87
N GLN A 461 18.52 -5.40 8.06
CA GLN A 461 19.10 -6.50 8.84
C GLN A 461 18.07 -7.64 9.02
N ASN A 462 16.88 -7.31 9.53
CA ASN A 462 15.73 -8.22 9.52
C ASN A 462 14.96 -8.04 8.22
N ILE A 463 14.77 -9.11 7.46
CA ILE A 463 14.07 -9.09 6.17
C ILE A 463 12.69 -8.45 6.34
N ARG A 464 12.43 -7.37 5.58
CA ARG A 464 11.16 -6.65 5.54
C ARG A 464 10.49 -6.77 4.19
N LEU A 465 10.04 -7.98 3.86
CA LEU A 465 9.19 -8.23 2.71
C LEU A 465 7.72 -7.94 3.04
N PHE A 466 6.89 -7.86 2.00
CA PHE A 466 5.45 -7.83 2.13
C PHE A 466 4.93 -9.28 2.09
N PRO A 467 4.67 -9.91 3.26
CA PRO A 467 4.52 -11.37 3.36
C PRO A 467 3.28 -11.90 2.65
N SER A 468 2.21 -11.14 2.58
CA SER A 468 0.95 -11.51 1.91
C SER A 468 0.91 -11.14 0.42
N LEU A 469 2.00 -10.59 -0.13
CA LEU A 469 2.16 -10.30 -1.55
C LEU A 469 3.00 -11.36 -2.23
N THR A 470 2.80 -11.52 -3.55
CA THR A 470 3.62 -12.42 -4.36
C THR A 470 5.04 -11.87 -4.54
N CYS A 471 5.98 -12.75 -4.97
CA CYS A 471 7.36 -12.32 -5.21
C CYS A 471 7.43 -11.20 -6.24
N ILE A 472 6.68 -11.33 -7.35
CA ILE A 472 6.64 -10.27 -8.38
C ILE A 472 6.05 -8.96 -7.84
N GLU A 473 4.97 -8.99 -7.04
CA GLU A 473 4.39 -7.80 -6.43
C GLU A 473 5.36 -7.13 -5.45
N ASN A 474 6.16 -7.90 -4.70
CA ASN A 474 7.22 -7.36 -3.85
C ASN A 474 8.24 -6.56 -4.68
N VAL A 475 8.74 -7.12 -5.78
CA VAL A 475 9.73 -6.44 -6.64
C VAL A 475 9.11 -5.24 -7.38
N MET A 476 7.83 -5.29 -7.76
CA MET A 476 7.10 -4.16 -8.35
C MET A 476 7.00 -2.93 -7.42
N SER A 477 7.32 -3.06 -6.13
CA SER A 477 7.40 -1.90 -5.23
C SER A 477 8.61 -1.01 -5.52
N GLY A 478 9.71 -1.56 -6.03
CA GLY A 478 10.95 -0.81 -6.32
C GLY A 478 10.74 0.32 -7.34
N PRO A 479 10.23 0.08 -8.55
CA PRO A 479 10.03 1.12 -9.55
C PRO A 479 8.98 2.17 -9.18
N HIS A 480 8.33 2.02 -8.04
CA HIS A 480 7.28 2.93 -7.57
C HIS A 480 7.78 4.38 -7.42
N CYS A 481 9.03 4.60 -6.99
CA CYS A 481 9.62 5.92 -6.81
C CYS A 481 9.76 6.73 -8.12
N HIS A 482 9.82 6.07 -9.28
CA HIS A 482 9.97 6.70 -10.60
C HIS A 482 8.66 6.85 -11.36
N ALA A 483 7.56 6.36 -10.82
CA ALA A 483 6.26 6.41 -11.48
C ALA A 483 5.48 7.68 -11.10
N HIS A 484 4.73 8.26 -12.04
CA HIS A 484 4.10 9.57 -11.88
C HIS A 484 2.56 9.57 -12.05
N SER A 485 1.95 8.45 -12.48
CA SER A 485 0.51 8.38 -12.68
C SER A 485 -0.28 8.58 -11.38
N GLY A 486 -1.14 9.60 -11.36
CA GLY A 486 -1.99 9.94 -10.21
C GLY A 486 -3.29 9.12 -10.14
N VAL A 487 -4.24 9.59 -9.29
CA VAL A 487 -5.53 8.92 -9.02
C VAL A 487 -6.39 8.79 -10.28
N TRP A 488 -6.62 9.89 -11.00
CA TRP A 488 -7.50 9.89 -12.16
C TRP A 488 -7.03 9.00 -13.31
N PRO A 489 -5.73 9.04 -13.72
CA PRO A 489 -5.19 8.06 -14.67
C PRO A 489 -5.37 6.60 -14.22
N ALA A 490 -5.26 6.33 -12.91
CA ALA A 490 -5.45 4.98 -12.35
C ALA A 490 -6.91 4.50 -12.44
N VAL A 491 -7.86 5.37 -12.10
CA VAL A 491 -9.32 5.07 -12.17
C VAL A 491 -9.76 4.85 -13.62
N LEU A 492 -9.34 5.74 -14.54
CA LEU A 492 -9.74 5.72 -15.95
C LEU A 492 -8.90 4.79 -16.83
N ARG A 493 -7.78 4.24 -16.30
CA ARG A 493 -6.84 3.39 -17.04
C ARG A 493 -6.36 4.00 -18.36
N THR A 494 -5.82 5.22 -18.27
CA THR A 494 -5.30 5.94 -19.43
C THR A 494 -4.16 5.17 -20.12
N PRO A 495 -3.90 5.40 -21.42
CA PRO A 495 -2.80 4.76 -22.13
C PRO A 495 -1.44 4.99 -21.48
N GLN A 496 -1.22 6.20 -20.91
CA GLN A 496 0.02 6.52 -20.19
C GLN A 496 0.19 5.64 -18.94
N GLN A 497 -0.86 5.51 -18.12
CA GLN A 497 -0.85 4.65 -16.94
C GLN A 497 -0.58 3.17 -17.29
N ARG A 498 -1.17 2.68 -18.40
CA ARG A 498 -0.93 1.29 -18.86
C ARG A 498 0.52 1.06 -19.29
N ARG A 499 1.16 2.04 -19.96
CA ARG A 499 2.58 1.96 -20.33
C ARG A 499 3.48 1.95 -19.09
N GLU A 500 3.18 2.79 -18.11
CA GLU A 500 3.90 2.85 -16.84
C GLU A 500 3.79 1.52 -16.07
N GLU A 501 2.59 0.93 -15.97
CA GLU A 501 2.38 -0.38 -15.34
C GLU A 501 3.15 -1.51 -16.05
N ARG A 502 3.18 -1.48 -17.38
CA ARG A 502 3.95 -2.46 -18.14
C ARG A 502 5.45 -2.31 -17.88
N HIS A 503 5.96 -1.09 -17.86
CA HIS A 503 7.36 -0.82 -17.54
C HIS A 503 7.74 -1.28 -16.14
N ILE A 504 6.89 -1.01 -15.14
CA ILE A 504 7.07 -1.51 -13.76
C ILE A 504 7.16 -3.04 -13.74
N LEU A 505 6.28 -3.73 -14.48
CA LEU A 505 6.31 -5.19 -14.57
C LEU A 505 7.58 -5.68 -15.29
N GLU A 506 8.00 -5.07 -16.40
CA GLU A 506 9.21 -5.42 -17.13
C GLU A 506 10.44 -5.33 -16.23
N VAL A 507 10.62 -4.21 -15.52
CA VAL A 507 11.73 -4.03 -14.57
C VAL A 507 11.70 -5.07 -13.44
N ALA A 508 10.53 -5.28 -12.83
CA ALA A 508 10.38 -6.23 -11.75
C ALA A 508 10.67 -7.67 -12.20
N SER A 509 10.19 -8.05 -13.40
CA SER A 509 10.42 -9.38 -13.98
C SER A 509 11.90 -9.62 -14.28
N TYR A 510 12.58 -8.63 -14.87
CA TYR A 510 14.02 -8.70 -15.11
C TYR A 510 14.82 -8.90 -13.82
N ARG A 511 14.54 -8.11 -12.77
CA ARG A 511 15.26 -8.22 -11.49
C ARG A 511 14.96 -9.55 -10.78
N LEU A 512 13.73 -10.02 -10.84
CA LEU A 512 13.37 -11.31 -10.26
C LEU A 512 14.07 -12.48 -11.00
N HIS A 513 14.21 -12.37 -12.32
CA HIS A 513 14.96 -13.33 -13.13
C HIS A 513 16.47 -13.26 -12.80
N GLN A 514 17.03 -12.07 -12.64
CA GLN A 514 18.45 -11.82 -12.33
C GLN A 514 18.88 -12.52 -11.03
N VAL A 515 18.02 -12.55 -10.01
CA VAL A 515 18.28 -13.26 -8.73
C VAL A 515 17.85 -14.73 -8.75
N GLY A 516 17.46 -15.30 -9.90
CA GLY A 516 17.07 -16.71 -10.02
C GLY A 516 15.72 -17.07 -9.39
N LEU A 517 14.84 -16.09 -9.14
CA LEU A 517 13.55 -16.31 -8.48
C LEU A 517 12.34 -16.26 -9.42
N TRP A 518 12.55 -16.27 -10.75
CA TRP A 518 11.45 -16.17 -11.72
C TRP A 518 10.39 -17.27 -11.58
N GLU A 519 10.80 -18.50 -11.27
CA GLU A 519 9.87 -19.62 -11.07
C GLU A 519 8.93 -19.41 -9.87
N PHE A 520 9.35 -18.62 -8.88
CA PHE A 520 8.58 -18.31 -7.67
C PHE A 520 7.75 -17.03 -7.80
N ARG A 521 7.68 -16.38 -8.98
CA ARG A 521 7.02 -15.08 -9.20
C ARG A 521 5.61 -14.98 -8.66
N ASN A 522 4.84 -16.05 -8.71
CA ASN A 522 3.44 -16.13 -8.27
C ASN A 522 3.27 -16.66 -6.83
N GLU A 523 4.37 -17.08 -6.17
CA GLU A 523 4.36 -17.52 -4.78
C GLU A 523 4.30 -16.33 -3.82
N LEU A 524 3.67 -16.51 -2.66
CA LEU A 524 3.70 -15.50 -1.60
C LEU A 524 5.10 -15.43 -0.99
N ALA A 525 5.57 -14.21 -0.70
CA ALA A 525 6.91 -14.00 -0.15
C ALA A 525 7.14 -14.78 1.15
N LYS A 526 6.13 -14.90 2.01
CA LYS A 526 6.20 -15.67 3.27
C LYS A 526 6.45 -17.18 3.09
N ASN A 527 6.15 -17.72 1.89
CA ASN A 527 6.31 -19.15 1.62
C ASN A 527 7.72 -19.51 1.15
N LEU A 528 8.57 -18.52 0.85
CA LEU A 528 9.95 -18.76 0.44
C LEU A 528 10.84 -19.18 1.62
N PRO A 529 11.85 -20.04 1.39
CA PRO A 529 12.96 -20.24 2.33
C PRO A 529 13.69 -18.92 2.61
N TYR A 530 14.33 -18.83 3.79
CA TYR A 530 14.97 -17.62 4.27
C TYR A 530 16.00 -17.03 3.28
N GLY A 531 16.92 -17.84 2.73
CA GLY A 531 17.91 -17.39 1.75
C GLY A 531 17.25 -16.81 0.49
N LYS A 532 16.14 -17.40 0.00
CA LYS A 532 15.38 -16.86 -1.12
C LYS A 532 14.62 -15.57 -0.78
N GLN A 533 14.18 -15.41 0.48
CA GLN A 533 13.59 -14.15 0.94
C GLN A 533 14.64 -13.03 0.91
N ARG A 534 15.89 -13.31 1.29
CA ARG A 534 17.00 -12.34 1.22
C ARG A 534 17.28 -11.92 -0.23
N LEU A 535 17.34 -12.87 -1.16
CA LEU A 535 17.49 -12.56 -2.59
C LEU A 535 16.31 -11.75 -3.14
N LEU A 536 15.08 -12.04 -2.70
CA LEU A 536 13.89 -11.27 -3.08
C LEU A 536 13.97 -9.82 -2.57
N GLU A 537 14.48 -9.60 -1.36
CA GLU A 537 14.70 -8.26 -0.80
C GLU A 537 15.73 -7.48 -1.62
N ILE A 538 16.83 -8.12 -2.03
CA ILE A 538 17.84 -7.52 -2.90
C ILE A 538 17.26 -7.22 -4.28
N ALA A 539 16.49 -8.13 -4.89
CA ALA A 539 15.82 -7.89 -6.17
C ALA A 539 14.89 -6.68 -6.12
N ARG A 540 14.14 -6.52 -5.01
CA ARG A 540 13.28 -5.38 -4.75
C ARG A 540 14.09 -4.07 -4.68
N ALA A 541 15.19 -4.07 -3.96
CA ALA A 541 16.07 -2.91 -3.87
C ALA A 541 16.71 -2.57 -5.24
N LEU A 542 17.17 -3.54 -6.00
CA LEU A 542 17.69 -3.36 -7.36
C LEU A 542 16.65 -2.82 -8.34
N ALA A 543 15.37 -3.12 -8.14
CA ALA A 543 14.29 -2.64 -8.98
C ALA A 543 14.05 -1.12 -8.87
N THR A 544 14.57 -0.45 -7.82
CA THR A 544 14.60 1.01 -7.74
C THR A 544 15.63 1.63 -8.69
N SER A 545 16.44 0.82 -9.39
CA SER A 545 17.56 1.25 -10.24
C SER A 545 18.56 2.16 -9.50
N PRO A 546 19.10 1.70 -8.34
CA PRO A 546 19.92 2.53 -7.49
C PRO A 546 21.32 2.74 -8.08
N THR A 547 21.95 3.87 -7.75
CA THR A 547 23.38 4.09 -7.96
C THR A 547 24.19 3.52 -6.79
N LEU A 548 23.66 3.64 -5.57
CA LEU A 548 24.25 3.10 -4.36
C LEU A 548 23.27 2.12 -3.71
N LEU A 549 23.69 0.87 -3.57
CA LEU A 549 22.94 -0.17 -2.86
C LEU A 549 23.58 -0.40 -1.49
N ILE A 550 22.82 -0.19 -0.45
CA ILE A 550 23.21 -0.38 0.96
C ILE A 550 22.67 -1.72 1.45
N LEU A 551 23.54 -2.59 1.92
CA LEU A 551 23.22 -3.92 2.40
C LEU A 551 23.55 -4.03 3.90
N ASP A 552 22.56 -4.40 4.71
CA ASP A 552 22.68 -4.53 6.17
C ASP A 552 22.72 -6.02 6.55
N GLU A 553 23.93 -6.52 6.85
CA GLU A 553 24.23 -7.93 7.17
C GLU A 553 23.61 -8.93 6.18
N PRO A 554 23.94 -8.83 4.87
CA PRO A 554 23.28 -9.64 3.86
C PRO A 554 23.54 -11.15 3.98
N SER A 555 24.64 -11.57 4.60
CA SER A 555 25.00 -12.98 4.82
C SER A 555 24.34 -13.59 6.07
N SER A 556 23.77 -12.76 6.95
CA SER A 556 23.20 -13.24 8.22
C SER A 556 22.08 -14.27 8.03
N GLY A 557 22.25 -15.45 8.66
CA GLY A 557 21.28 -16.55 8.61
C GLY A 557 21.34 -17.41 7.34
N LEU A 558 22.30 -17.18 6.46
CA LEU A 558 22.58 -18.03 5.30
C LEU A 558 23.55 -19.16 5.69
N ASN A 559 23.50 -20.29 4.98
CA ASN A 559 24.52 -21.31 5.08
C ASN A 559 25.73 -20.93 4.19
N ASP A 560 26.87 -21.65 4.35
CA ASP A 560 28.12 -21.34 3.66
C ASP A 560 27.94 -21.28 2.13
N LYS A 561 27.20 -22.23 1.55
CA LYS A 561 26.93 -22.26 0.11
C LYS A 561 26.08 -21.08 -0.35
N GLU A 562 25.00 -20.74 0.38
CA GLU A 562 24.17 -19.58 0.07
C GLU A 562 24.96 -18.28 0.21
N THR A 563 25.90 -18.22 1.15
CA THR A 563 26.80 -17.07 1.34
C THR A 563 27.77 -16.93 0.14
N GLU A 564 28.36 -18.03 -0.34
CA GLU A 564 29.18 -18.02 -1.55
C GLU A 564 28.40 -17.58 -2.79
N GLU A 565 27.20 -18.13 -3.01
CA GLU A 565 26.31 -17.74 -4.10
C GLU A 565 25.94 -16.23 -4.04
N LEU A 566 25.70 -15.73 -2.82
CA LEU A 566 25.44 -14.29 -2.60
C LEU A 566 26.68 -13.45 -2.92
N MET A 567 27.89 -13.86 -2.47
CA MET A 567 29.14 -13.12 -2.75
C MET A 567 29.40 -13.04 -4.26
N GLU A 568 29.24 -14.15 -4.99
CA GLU A 568 29.37 -14.14 -6.45
C GLU A 568 28.35 -13.21 -7.11
N PHE A 569 27.12 -13.24 -6.65
CA PHE A 569 26.08 -12.36 -7.15
C PHE A 569 26.45 -10.87 -6.91
N LEU A 570 26.92 -10.50 -5.73
CA LEU A 570 27.34 -9.13 -5.43
C LEU A 570 28.51 -8.67 -6.33
N LYS A 571 29.46 -9.56 -6.66
CA LYS A 571 30.54 -9.28 -7.62
C LYS A 571 29.98 -9.02 -9.04
N THR A 572 28.94 -9.74 -9.46
CA THR A 572 28.31 -9.47 -10.77
C THR A 572 27.66 -8.08 -10.81
N LEU A 573 27.09 -7.61 -9.69
CA LEU A 573 26.50 -6.27 -9.62
C LEU A 573 27.56 -5.16 -9.78
N ILE A 574 28.75 -5.35 -9.23
CA ILE A 574 29.87 -4.41 -9.44
C ILE A 574 30.27 -4.39 -10.92
N ALA A 575 30.38 -5.55 -11.57
CA ALA A 575 30.67 -5.64 -12.99
C ALA A 575 29.58 -4.95 -13.86
N GLU A 576 28.34 -4.87 -13.37
CA GLU A 576 27.25 -4.13 -13.99
C GLU A 576 27.28 -2.61 -13.70
N GLY A 577 28.24 -2.12 -12.89
CA GLY A 577 28.44 -0.70 -12.58
C GLY A 577 27.70 -0.19 -11.33
N PHE A 578 27.16 -1.08 -10.49
CA PHE A 578 26.60 -0.68 -9.20
C PHE A 578 27.70 -0.31 -8.20
N THR A 579 27.37 0.52 -7.22
CA THR A 579 28.20 0.80 -6.05
C THR A 579 27.54 0.15 -4.84
N LEU A 580 28.30 -0.58 -4.03
CA LEU A 580 27.80 -1.31 -2.88
C LEU A 580 28.39 -0.76 -1.58
N PHE A 581 27.55 -0.57 -0.58
CA PHE A 581 27.94 -0.25 0.79
C PHE A 581 27.30 -1.27 1.74
N LEU A 582 28.11 -2.05 2.44
CA LEU A 582 27.61 -3.13 3.27
C LEU A 582 28.08 -3.02 4.72
N ILE A 583 27.19 -3.37 5.65
CA ILE A 583 27.59 -3.74 7.02
C ILE A 583 27.72 -5.24 7.05
N GLU A 584 28.82 -5.72 7.55
CA GLU A 584 29.06 -7.15 7.80
C GLU A 584 29.86 -7.36 9.08
N HIS A 585 29.64 -8.50 9.69
CA HIS A 585 30.39 -8.97 10.84
C HIS A 585 31.16 -10.27 10.54
N ASP A 586 30.85 -10.95 9.45
CA ASP A 586 31.61 -12.11 8.96
C ASP A 586 32.84 -11.63 8.18
N MET A 587 34.02 -11.81 8.79
CA MET A 587 35.28 -11.41 8.20
C MET A 587 35.60 -12.15 6.91
N ASN A 588 35.10 -13.38 6.70
CA ASN A 588 35.32 -14.11 5.46
C ASN A 588 34.60 -13.41 4.30
N VAL A 589 33.37 -12.94 4.52
CA VAL A 589 32.62 -12.17 3.54
C VAL A 589 33.32 -10.84 3.27
N VAL A 590 33.68 -10.08 4.32
CA VAL A 590 34.37 -8.80 4.19
C VAL A 590 35.66 -8.91 3.39
N MET A 591 36.51 -9.88 3.76
CA MET A 591 37.81 -10.11 3.08
C MET A 591 37.64 -10.63 1.65
N GLY A 592 36.56 -11.38 1.39
CA GLY A 592 36.32 -12.03 0.10
C GLY A 592 35.75 -11.14 -0.99
N ILE A 593 35.08 -10.03 -0.64
CA ILE A 593 34.37 -9.18 -1.63
C ILE A 593 34.65 -7.69 -1.52
N SER A 594 35.16 -7.18 -0.38
CA SER A 594 35.30 -5.73 -0.18
C SER A 594 36.56 -5.16 -0.85
N ASP A 595 36.41 -4.01 -1.49
CA ASP A 595 37.56 -3.25 -2.03
C ASP A 595 38.14 -2.28 -0.98
N TRP A 596 37.27 -1.79 -0.07
CA TRP A 596 37.61 -0.85 0.98
C TRP A 596 36.83 -1.13 2.25
N VAL A 597 37.47 -1.03 3.39
CA VAL A 597 36.85 -1.30 4.70
C VAL A 597 37.02 -0.09 5.60
N THR A 598 35.93 0.34 6.21
CA THR A 598 35.89 1.35 7.27
C THR A 598 35.50 0.68 8.58
N VAL A 599 36.21 0.98 9.65
CA VAL A 599 35.96 0.41 10.98
C VAL A 599 35.42 1.47 11.91
N MET A 600 34.32 1.12 12.55
CA MET A 600 33.62 1.98 13.49
C MET A 600 33.61 1.35 14.89
N ASP A 601 33.96 2.13 15.89
CA ASP A 601 33.83 1.75 17.30
C ASP A 601 33.34 2.94 18.12
N MET A 602 32.40 2.69 19.06
CA MET A 602 31.78 3.71 19.93
C MET A 602 31.38 5.01 19.20
N GLY A 603 30.82 4.87 17.99
CA GLY A 603 30.34 6.00 17.20
C GLY A 603 31.40 6.75 16.39
N VAL A 604 32.68 6.38 16.47
CA VAL A 604 33.80 7.05 15.76
C VAL A 604 34.47 6.11 14.77
N LYS A 605 35.07 6.67 13.73
CA LYS A 605 35.90 5.94 12.80
C LYS A 605 37.30 5.70 13.42
N ILE A 606 37.68 4.42 13.58
CA ILE A 606 38.98 4.06 14.18
C ILE A 606 40.04 3.66 13.14
N ALA A 607 39.63 3.16 11.98
CA ALA A 607 40.50 2.78 10.87
C ALA A 607 39.76 2.78 9.54
N GLU A 608 40.48 2.93 8.44
CA GLU A 608 40.01 2.68 7.08
C GLU A 608 41.17 2.26 6.18
N GLY A 609 40.91 1.39 5.20
CA GLY A 609 41.98 0.90 4.28
C GLY A 609 41.56 -0.33 3.52
N LEU A 610 42.54 -0.99 2.91
CA LEU A 610 42.34 -2.27 2.25
C LEU A 610 41.98 -3.36 3.27
N PRO A 611 41.20 -4.40 2.90
CA PRO A 611 40.79 -5.47 3.82
C PRO A 611 41.97 -6.09 4.57
N GLN A 612 43.08 -6.36 3.89
CA GLN A 612 44.29 -6.95 4.47
C GLN A 612 44.99 -6.05 5.50
N GLU A 613 44.97 -4.72 5.28
CA GLU A 613 45.54 -3.74 6.21
C GLU A 613 44.68 -3.66 7.48
N ILE A 614 43.38 -3.69 7.31
CA ILE A 614 42.41 -3.65 8.42
C ILE A 614 42.49 -4.91 9.29
N TYR A 615 42.65 -6.09 8.67
CA TYR A 615 42.75 -7.37 9.38
C TYR A 615 43.98 -7.40 10.33
N GLN A 616 45.07 -6.72 9.98
CA GLN A 616 46.32 -6.66 10.77
C GLN A 616 46.41 -5.43 11.69
N ASN A 617 45.39 -4.56 11.68
CA ASN A 617 45.46 -3.30 12.43
C ASN A 617 45.25 -3.55 13.94
N PRO A 618 46.25 -3.20 14.80
CA PRO A 618 46.14 -3.45 16.25
C PRO A 618 44.94 -2.80 16.91
N ARG A 619 44.53 -1.58 16.47
CA ARG A 619 43.37 -0.88 17.02
C ARG A 619 42.05 -1.62 16.69
N VAL A 620 42.01 -2.24 15.52
CA VAL A 620 40.85 -3.02 15.09
C VAL A 620 40.76 -4.31 15.91
N ILE A 621 41.89 -5.00 16.09
CA ILE A 621 41.99 -6.21 16.91
C ILE A 621 41.58 -5.91 18.36
N GLU A 622 42.08 -4.83 18.94
CA GLU A 622 41.73 -4.38 20.30
C GLU A 622 40.19 -4.10 20.42
N ALA A 623 39.59 -3.45 19.41
CA ALA A 623 38.13 -3.15 19.43
C ALA A 623 37.26 -4.41 19.43
N TYR A 624 37.73 -5.51 18.81
CA TYR A 624 36.98 -6.77 18.75
C TYR A 624 37.30 -7.75 19.91
N LEU A 625 38.53 -7.81 20.37
CA LEU A 625 38.98 -8.75 21.41
C LEU A 625 39.02 -8.14 22.81
N GLY A 626 38.91 -6.82 22.92
CA GLY A 626 39.16 -6.10 24.17
C GLY A 626 40.66 -5.88 24.42
N LYS A 627 41.01 -5.02 25.38
CA LYS A 627 42.41 -4.84 25.82
C LYS A 627 42.86 -6.13 26.50
N GLU A 628 43.97 -6.72 26.06
CA GLU A 628 44.72 -7.62 26.92
C GLU A 628 45.23 -6.80 28.09
N GLU A 629 44.75 -7.09 29.33
CA GLU A 629 45.29 -6.53 30.57
C GLU A 629 46.68 -7.09 30.88
#